data_a6e3a931540944b959cc334f551de601
#
_entry.id   a6e3a931540944b959cc334f551de601
#
_cell.length_a   1.000
_cell.length_b   1.000
_cell.length_c   1.000
_cell.angle_alpha   90.00
_cell.angle_beta   90.00
_cell.angle_gamma   90.00
#
_symmetry.space_group_name_H-M   'P 1'
#
loop_
_entity.id
_entity.type
_entity.pdbx_description
1 polymer ?
#
loop_
_entity_poly.entity_id
_entity_poly.type
_entity_poly.pdbx_seq_one_letter_code
_entity_poly.pdbx_strand_id
1 'polypeptide(L)'
;MDLCDFIIEHENDDLSSLVLHRDRWPGIDVALAAECISARRKLRYKVSEWYADPAIICPLSLSAEQCSSTATAAYKAAVATGRAYRSRKFFERASCVAVAERTVPPPSQKALRIADLTGGLGVDCWQFSKVASAVLYNEMNHPLFEAAQANLPRLGCGNVEFSKVCISPSTLPGLLDAFRPDLVFADPARRSGGRKVFLPEDCSPDILALQDMILDRGCRLLVKLSPMADISLMLRKFHNVKELHIVEADGECKELLLLMEPGFDGECTLVVGNAGRSVPPDSTGDIRFTLGEEKAAEPAFISREPEPGQILFEPGAALSKSGAFNLISARFGLEKLGKDAHLYCGSQLSADSAISGALAPFGKFYEILETAPFGNQAIRDFATRWPGADVTARALPINSKALQEKLKSGSKKKQNSDSQIHIFGVGTFIGRLLIAASR
;
A
#
# COMPACT_ATOMS: atom_id res chain seq x y z
N MET A 1 12.88 -33.38 18.97
CA MET A 1 12.10 -32.21 18.47
C MET A 1 13.09 -31.33 17.74
N ASP A 2 12.83 -31.03 16.50
CA ASP A 2 13.62 -30.04 15.75
C ASP A 2 13.07 -28.62 15.97
N LEU A 3 13.73 -27.60 15.40
CA LEU A 3 13.33 -26.21 15.53
C LEU A 3 11.93 -25.94 14.95
N CYS A 4 11.60 -26.60 13.83
CA CYS A 4 10.31 -26.40 13.17
C CYS A 4 9.16 -26.99 14.00
N ASP A 5 9.35 -28.20 14.53
CA ASP A 5 8.39 -28.84 15.42
C ASP A 5 8.13 -27.97 16.67
N PHE A 6 9.22 -27.42 17.25
CA PHE A 6 9.15 -26.55 18.41
C PHE A 6 8.34 -25.27 18.10
N ILE A 7 8.60 -24.62 16.96
CA ILE A 7 7.88 -23.43 16.53
C ILE A 7 6.38 -23.70 16.37
N ILE A 8 6.00 -24.86 15.80
CA ILE A 8 4.59 -25.23 15.63
C ILE A 8 3.92 -25.49 16.97
N GLU A 9 4.56 -26.28 17.83
CA GLU A 9 4.00 -26.69 19.13
C GLU A 9 3.74 -25.45 20.02
N HIS A 10 4.68 -24.47 19.98
CA HIS A 10 4.64 -23.30 20.83
C HIS A 10 4.10 -22.03 20.15
N GLU A 11 3.45 -22.15 18.97
CA GLU A 11 3.01 -20.98 18.19
C GLU A 11 2.07 -20.03 18.96
N ASN A 12 1.29 -20.56 19.91
CA ASN A 12 0.33 -19.78 20.69
C ASN A 12 0.78 -19.44 22.12
N ASP A 13 1.97 -19.87 22.52
CA ASP A 13 2.49 -19.69 23.88
C ASP A 13 2.97 -18.26 24.14
N ASP A 14 3.11 -17.92 25.42
CA ASP A 14 3.75 -16.68 25.82
C ASP A 14 5.27 -16.75 25.59
N LEU A 15 5.75 -15.93 24.66
CA LEU A 15 7.15 -15.92 24.24
C LEU A 15 8.10 -15.52 25.35
N SER A 16 7.68 -14.64 26.27
CA SER A 16 8.49 -14.24 27.40
C SER A 16 8.72 -15.42 28.35
N SER A 17 7.69 -16.21 28.59
CA SER A 17 7.77 -17.43 29.39
C SER A 17 8.65 -18.49 28.72
N LEU A 18 8.54 -18.68 27.41
CA LEU A 18 9.42 -19.62 26.67
C LEU A 18 10.90 -19.24 26.82
N VAL A 19 11.25 -17.99 26.59
CA VAL A 19 12.65 -17.52 26.68
C VAL A 19 13.17 -17.61 28.12
N LEU A 20 12.33 -17.32 29.12
CA LEU A 20 12.70 -17.40 30.56
C LEU A 20 13.03 -18.84 30.98
N HIS A 21 12.30 -19.81 30.42
CA HIS A 21 12.45 -21.24 30.78
C HIS A 21 13.22 -22.05 29.74
N ARG A 22 14.08 -21.40 28.93
CA ARG A 22 14.83 -22.01 27.83
C ARG A 22 15.60 -23.29 28.20
N ASP A 23 16.04 -23.39 29.45
CA ASP A 23 16.81 -24.56 29.96
C ASP A 23 15.98 -25.86 29.94
N ARG A 24 14.67 -25.80 29.76
CA ARG A 24 13.79 -26.97 29.58
C ARG A 24 13.97 -27.67 28.25
N TRP A 25 14.55 -26.98 27.25
CA TRP A 25 14.72 -27.50 25.89
C TRP A 25 16.19 -27.47 25.44
N PRO A 26 17.04 -28.34 26.06
CA PRO A 26 18.43 -28.42 25.66
C PRO A 26 18.56 -28.84 24.21
N GLY A 27 19.32 -28.10 23.40
CA GLY A 27 19.51 -28.34 21.97
C GLY A 27 18.58 -27.56 21.03
N ILE A 28 17.63 -26.77 21.59
CA ILE A 28 16.82 -25.82 20.82
C ILE A 28 17.32 -24.40 21.06
N ASP A 29 17.53 -23.63 19.99
CA ASP A 29 17.72 -22.18 20.11
C ASP A 29 16.35 -21.51 20.35
N VAL A 30 15.97 -21.45 21.63
CA VAL A 30 14.67 -20.89 22.05
C VAL A 30 14.55 -19.39 21.73
N ALA A 31 15.67 -18.66 21.68
CA ALA A 31 15.66 -17.25 21.30
C ALA A 31 15.29 -17.08 19.80
N LEU A 32 15.91 -17.85 18.93
CA LEU A 32 15.56 -17.89 17.53
C LEU A 32 14.14 -18.40 17.30
N ALA A 33 13.72 -19.44 18.03
CA ALA A 33 12.35 -19.96 17.96
C ALA A 33 11.32 -18.87 18.34
N ALA A 34 11.55 -18.12 19.40
CA ALA A 34 10.65 -17.02 19.82
C ALA A 34 10.55 -15.92 18.78
N GLU A 35 11.67 -15.52 18.16
CA GLU A 35 11.67 -14.57 17.01
C GLU A 35 10.88 -15.13 15.83
N CYS A 36 11.10 -16.39 15.45
CA CYS A 36 10.36 -17.06 14.37
C CYS A 36 8.86 -17.15 14.67
N ILE A 37 8.45 -17.50 15.89
CA ILE A 37 7.04 -17.55 16.30
C ILE A 37 6.42 -16.16 16.21
N SER A 38 7.10 -15.12 16.76
CA SER A 38 6.64 -13.73 16.67
C SER A 38 6.46 -13.27 15.23
N ALA A 39 7.44 -13.59 14.37
CA ALA A 39 7.37 -13.30 12.94
C ALA A 39 6.20 -14.03 12.26
N ARG A 40 6.02 -15.33 12.50
CA ARG A 40 4.95 -16.14 11.92
C ARG A 40 3.56 -15.59 12.25
N ARG A 41 3.32 -15.17 13.50
CA ARG A 41 2.05 -14.55 13.91
C ARG A 41 1.72 -13.31 13.05
N LYS A 42 2.72 -12.53 12.64
CA LYS A 42 2.58 -11.36 11.76
C LYS A 42 2.38 -11.77 10.30
N LEU A 43 3.10 -12.80 9.84
CA LEU A 43 3.01 -13.29 8.46
C LEU A 43 1.69 -13.98 8.16
N ARG A 44 0.99 -14.53 9.14
CA ARG A 44 -0.29 -15.23 8.98
C ARG A 44 -1.29 -14.48 8.10
N TYR A 45 -1.36 -13.15 8.25
CA TYR A 45 -2.28 -12.30 7.50
C TYR A 45 -1.59 -11.52 6.37
N LYS A 46 -0.28 -11.37 6.44
CA LYS A 46 0.49 -10.51 5.56
C LYS A 46 1.09 -11.26 4.37
N VAL A 47 1.59 -12.48 4.62
CA VAL A 47 2.19 -13.38 3.64
C VAL A 47 1.77 -14.81 4.00
N SER A 48 0.51 -15.15 3.75
CA SER A 48 -0.10 -16.42 4.16
C SER A 48 0.58 -17.65 3.54
N GLU A 49 1.15 -17.48 2.35
CA GLU A 49 1.89 -18.55 1.66
C GLU A 49 3.16 -18.95 2.42
N TRP A 50 3.85 -17.97 3.01
CA TRP A 50 5.03 -18.23 3.85
C TRP A 50 4.65 -18.83 5.20
N TYR A 51 3.56 -18.34 5.77
CA TYR A 51 3.01 -18.89 7.02
C TYR A 51 2.61 -20.37 6.87
N ALA A 52 2.13 -20.79 5.70
CA ALA A 52 1.72 -22.16 5.43
C ALA A 52 2.88 -23.17 5.47
N ASP A 53 4.13 -22.75 5.26
CA ASP A 53 5.31 -23.60 5.39
C ASP A 53 6.01 -23.34 6.74
N PRO A 54 5.94 -24.28 7.69
CA PRO A 54 6.56 -24.10 9.01
C PRO A 54 8.09 -24.10 8.99
N ALA A 55 8.70 -24.55 7.92
CA ALA A 55 10.17 -24.55 7.76
C ALA A 55 10.72 -23.22 7.25
N ILE A 56 9.87 -22.22 7.01
CA ILE A 56 10.30 -20.84 6.70
C ILE A 56 10.85 -20.19 7.98
N ILE A 57 12.12 -19.85 7.94
CA ILE A 57 12.84 -19.21 9.06
C ILE A 57 12.78 -17.69 8.93
N CYS A 58 12.33 -17.03 10.00
CA CYS A 58 12.26 -15.57 10.09
C CYS A 58 13.00 -15.13 11.35
N PRO A 59 14.32 -14.85 11.26
CA PRO A 59 15.19 -14.69 12.43
C PRO A 59 14.97 -13.37 13.17
N LEU A 60 14.27 -12.42 12.56
CA LEU A 60 13.98 -11.10 13.13
C LEU A 60 12.49 -10.78 12.95
N SER A 61 11.75 -10.74 14.04
CA SER A 61 10.31 -10.44 14.02
C SER A 61 9.98 -9.03 13.52
N LEU A 62 10.89 -8.08 13.71
CA LEU A 62 10.78 -6.73 13.16
C LEU A 62 10.77 -6.75 11.61
N SER A 63 11.58 -7.61 10.99
CA SER A 63 11.60 -7.73 9.53
C SER A 63 10.29 -8.27 8.97
N ALA A 64 9.60 -9.16 9.68
CA ALA A 64 8.27 -9.63 9.32
C ALA A 64 7.20 -8.53 9.48
N GLU A 65 7.38 -7.63 10.45
CA GLU A 65 6.51 -6.46 10.60
C GLU A 65 6.68 -5.45 9.46
N GLN A 66 7.91 -5.22 9.04
CA GLN A 66 8.27 -4.21 8.03
C GLN A 66 8.18 -4.71 6.59
N CYS A 67 8.24 -6.02 6.34
CA CYS A 67 8.18 -6.57 4.99
C CYS A 67 6.90 -6.19 4.26
N SER A 68 6.92 -6.28 2.95
CA SER A 68 5.74 -6.15 2.10
C SER A 68 4.72 -7.25 2.38
N SER A 69 3.44 -6.97 2.15
CA SER A 69 2.43 -8.03 2.04
C SER A 69 2.56 -8.73 0.68
N THR A 70 1.98 -9.93 0.55
CA THR A 70 1.88 -10.62 -0.76
C THR A 70 1.29 -9.68 -1.82
N ALA A 71 0.26 -8.92 -1.47
CA ALA A 71 -0.44 -8.03 -2.39
C ALA A 71 0.45 -6.85 -2.86
N THR A 72 1.12 -6.15 -1.93
CA THR A 72 1.98 -5.02 -2.28
C THR A 72 3.25 -5.46 -3.00
N ALA A 73 3.81 -6.62 -2.67
CA ALA A 73 4.94 -7.19 -3.40
C ALA A 73 4.56 -7.61 -4.83
N ALA A 74 3.37 -8.20 -5.01
CA ALA A 74 2.84 -8.53 -6.33
C ALA A 74 2.55 -7.26 -7.16
N TYR A 75 2.10 -6.18 -6.54
CA TYR A 75 1.93 -4.88 -7.19
C TYR A 75 3.28 -4.36 -7.73
N LYS A 76 4.34 -4.39 -6.91
CA LYS A 76 5.70 -4.01 -7.34
C LYS A 76 6.20 -4.87 -8.52
N ALA A 77 5.95 -6.16 -8.48
CA ALA A 77 6.30 -7.06 -9.58
C ALA A 77 5.55 -6.70 -10.88
N ALA A 78 4.29 -6.29 -10.82
CA ALA A 78 3.55 -5.80 -11.96
C ALA A 78 4.14 -4.49 -12.50
N VAL A 79 4.44 -3.52 -11.63
CA VAL A 79 5.11 -2.26 -12.01
C VAL A 79 6.45 -2.53 -12.69
N ALA A 80 7.27 -3.44 -12.14
CA ALA A 80 8.57 -3.81 -12.70
C ALA A 80 8.46 -4.35 -14.14
N THR A 81 7.36 -5.05 -14.46
CA THR A 81 7.13 -5.60 -15.81
C THR A 81 6.44 -4.61 -16.76
N GLY A 82 6.04 -3.42 -16.31
CA GLY A 82 5.22 -2.48 -17.08
C GLY A 82 3.81 -3.00 -17.37
N ARG A 83 3.33 -3.99 -16.61
CA ARG A 83 1.98 -4.54 -16.74
C ARG A 83 1.03 -3.85 -15.77
N ALA A 84 -0.21 -3.62 -16.18
CA ALA A 84 -1.25 -3.21 -15.25
C ALA A 84 -1.42 -4.29 -14.17
N TYR A 85 -1.44 -3.88 -12.90
CA TYR A 85 -1.71 -4.81 -11.79
C TYR A 85 -3.15 -5.31 -11.92
N ARG A 86 -3.29 -6.60 -12.14
CA ARG A 86 -4.57 -7.30 -12.11
C ARG A 86 -4.50 -8.31 -10.97
N SER A 87 -5.35 -8.15 -10.01
CA SER A 87 -5.40 -8.84 -8.71
C SER A 87 -5.09 -10.35 -8.69
N ARG A 88 -5.13 -10.93 -7.49
CA ARG A 88 -4.86 -12.33 -7.07
C ARG A 88 -5.10 -13.44 -8.13
N LYS A 89 -6.19 -13.37 -8.91
CA LYS A 89 -6.50 -14.37 -9.95
C LYS A 89 -5.49 -14.43 -11.12
N PHE A 90 -4.72 -13.38 -11.36
CA PHE A 90 -3.71 -13.38 -12.41
C PHE A 90 -2.49 -14.21 -12.00
N PHE A 91 -2.06 -14.09 -10.74
CA PHE A 91 -0.91 -14.84 -10.22
C PHE A 91 -1.28 -16.30 -9.88
N GLU A 92 -2.51 -16.58 -9.44
CA GLU A 92 -2.99 -17.95 -9.24
C GLU A 92 -3.04 -18.72 -10.58
N ARG A 93 -3.48 -18.10 -11.69
CA ARG A 93 -3.40 -18.71 -13.02
C ARG A 93 -1.95 -18.90 -13.48
N ALA A 94 -1.06 -17.94 -13.22
CA ALA A 94 0.36 -18.11 -13.52
C ALA A 94 1.00 -19.21 -12.65
N SER A 95 0.61 -19.35 -11.40
CA SER A 95 1.09 -20.41 -10.49
C SER A 95 0.53 -21.79 -10.84
N CYS A 96 -0.75 -21.91 -11.20
CA CYS A 96 -1.36 -23.18 -11.59
C CYS A 96 -0.88 -23.65 -12.97
N VAL A 97 -0.52 -22.74 -13.87
CA VAL A 97 0.04 -23.10 -15.19
C VAL A 97 1.53 -23.44 -15.10
N ALA A 98 2.23 -22.94 -14.08
CA ALA A 98 3.67 -23.21 -13.88
C ALA A 98 3.96 -24.67 -13.46
N VAL A 99 2.98 -25.46 -13.08
CA VAL A 99 3.14 -26.93 -12.85
C VAL A 99 2.95 -27.74 -14.15
N ALA A 100 2.29 -27.19 -15.18
CA ALA A 100 1.96 -27.92 -16.41
C ALA A 100 2.62 -27.42 -17.70
N GLU A 101 3.02 -26.15 -17.80
CA GLU A 101 3.69 -25.65 -19.01
C GLU A 101 4.64 -24.50 -18.64
N ARG A 102 5.96 -24.72 -18.81
CA ARG A 102 6.93 -23.65 -19.02
C ARG A 102 6.56 -22.98 -20.34
N THR A 103 5.64 -22.02 -20.33
CA THR A 103 5.48 -21.15 -21.47
C THR A 103 6.70 -20.25 -21.53
N VAL A 104 7.64 -20.66 -22.37
CA VAL A 104 8.73 -19.81 -22.85
C VAL A 104 8.10 -18.50 -23.30
N PRO A 105 8.51 -17.32 -22.78
CA PRO A 105 8.00 -16.05 -23.27
C PRO A 105 8.22 -15.97 -24.79
N PRO A 106 7.29 -15.33 -25.53
CA PRO A 106 7.46 -15.23 -26.98
C PRO A 106 8.84 -14.66 -27.31
N PRO A 107 9.51 -15.12 -28.36
CA PRO A 107 10.94 -14.89 -28.64
C PRO A 107 11.36 -13.44 -28.89
N SER A 108 10.53 -12.45 -28.67
CA SER A 108 10.79 -11.02 -28.89
C SER A 108 10.89 -10.16 -27.63
N GLN A 109 10.66 -10.68 -26.42
CA GLN A 109 10.86 -9.91 -25.18
C GLN A 109 12.18 -10.35 -24.52
N LYS A 110 13.13 -9.40 -24.42
CA LYS A 110 14.34 -9.56 -23.60
C LYS A 110 13.93 -10.03 -22.21
N ALA A 111 14.52 -11.10 -21.74
CA ALA A 111 14.21 -11.68 -20.44
C ALA A 111 14.57 -10.69 -19.33
N LEU A 112 13.59 -10.21 -18.57
CA LEU A 112 13.75 -9.20 -17.51
C LEU A 112 14.67 -9.71 -16.39
N ARG A 113 15.67 -8.91 -16.03
CA ARG A 113 16.58 -9.15 -14.90
C ARG A 113 16.38 -8.06 -13.86
N ILE A 114 16.11 -8.43 -12.60
CA ILE A 114 15.83 -7.49 -11.51
C ILE A 114 16.89 -7.62 -10.42
N ALA A 115 17.46 -6.49 -9.98
CA ALA A 115 18.33 -6.47 -8.81
C ALA A 115 17.58 -5.83 -7.63
N ASP A 116 17.29 -6.61 -6.58
CA ASP A 116 16.79 -6.12 -5.29
C ASP A 116 18.01 -5.82 -4.40
N LEU A 117 18.29 -4.53 -4.20
CA LEU A 117 19.44 -4.06 -3.42
C LEU A 117 19.23 -4.14 -1.89
N THR A 118 18.00 -4.37 -1.45
CA THR A 118 17.56 -4.27 -0.06
C THR A 118 16.64 -5.43 0.30
N GLY A 119 17.10 -6.65 0.06
CA GLY A 119 16.29 -7.86 0.05
C GLY A 119 15.47 -8.13 1.32
N GLY A 120 15.97 -7.74 2.49
CA GLY A 120 15.28 -7.91 3.76
C GLY A 120 14.83 -9.35 3.99
N LEU A 121 13.56 -9.56 4.34
CA LEU A 121 13.02 -10.91 4.51
C LEU A 121 12.87 -11.69 3.18
N GLY A 122 12.90 -11.00 2.02
CA GLY A 122 12.85 -11.61 0.69
C GLY A 122 11.46 -11.67 0.04
N VAL A 123 10.43 -11.04 0.62
CA VAL A 123 9.05 -11.11 0.09
C VAL A 123 8.93 -10.43 -1.28
N ASP A 124 9.57 -9.28 -1.48
CA ASP A 124 9.58 -8.60 -2.78
C ASP A 124 10.38 -9.41 -3.81
N CYS A 125 11.56 -9.90 -3.44
CA CYS A 125 12.37 -10.79 -4.27
C CYS A 125 11.60 -12.07 -4.69
N TRP A 126 10.85 -12.69 -3.77
CA TRP A 126 9.98 -13.83 -4.07
C TRP A 126 8.92 -13.50 -5.14
N GLN A 127 8.33 -12.31 -5.11
CA GLN A 127 7.36 -11.91 -6.15
C GLN A 127 8.07 -11.55 -7.47
N PHE A 128 9.24 -10.90 -7.41
CA PHE A 128 10.04 -10.62 -8.60
C PHE A 128 10.49 -11.91 -9.29
N SER A 129 10.83 -12.98 -8.55
CA SER A 129 11.26 -14.25 -9.12
C SER A 129 10.18 -14.92 -10.01
N LYS A 130 8.90 -14.60 -9.80
CA LYS A 130 7.79 -15.13 -10.60
C LYS A 130 7.65 -14.46 -11.97
N VAL A 131 8.21 -13.27 -12.14
CA VAL A 131 8.02 -12.45 -13.35
C VAL A 131 9.33 -12.12 -14.08
N ALA A 132 10.47 -12.34 -13.45
CA ALA A 132 11.80 -12.11 -14.02
C ALA A 132 12.48 -13.42 -14.43
N SER A 133 13.40 -13.34 -15.36
CA SER A 133 14.26 -14.48 -15.74
C SER A 133 15.37 -14.75 -14.74
N ALA A 134 15.85 -13.69 -14.06
CA ALA A 134 16.81 -13.75 -12.98
C ALA A 134 16.57 -12.61 -11.99
N VAL A 135 16.77 -12.86 -10.71
CA VAL A 135 16.69 -11.87 -9.65
C VAL A 135 17.97 -11.92 -8.83
N LEU A 136 18.61 -10.78 -8.61
CA LEU A 136 19.65 -10.63 -7.62
C LEU A 136 19.01 -10.22 -6.31
N TYR A 137 19.14 -11.03 -5.27
CA TYR A 137 18.80 -10.69 -3.89
C TYR A 137 20.07 -10.20 -3.19
N ASN A 138 20.07 -8.96 -2.70
CA ASN A 138 21.18 -8.42 -1.92
C ASN A 138 20.71 -8.00 -0.53
N GLU A 139 21.36 -8.50 0.52
CA GLU A 139 21.06 -8.17 1.91
C GLU A 139 22.35 -8.17 2.74
N MET A 140 22.63 -7.04 3.43
CA MET A 140 23.83 -6.90 4.25
C MET A 140 23.70 -7.53 5.65
N ASN A 141 22.47 -7.66 6.15
CA ASN A 141 22.20 -8.27 7.45
C ASN A 141 22.38 -9.79 7.37
N HIS A 142 23.35 -10.32 8.12
CA HIS A 142 23.75 -11.73 8.03
C HIS A 142 22.60 -12.71 8.34
N PRO A 143 21.88 -12.61 9.47
CA PRO A 143 20.74 -13.47 9.77
C PRO A 143 19.65 -13.47 8.69
N LEU A 144 19.31 -12.32 8.12
CA LEU A 144 18.33 -12.23 7.03
C LEU A 144 18.83 -12.86 5.74
N PHE A 145 20.10 -12.63 5.41
CA PHE A 145 20.74 -13.22 4.23
C PHE A 145 20.72 -14.77 4.29
N GLU A 146 21.12 -15.36 5.42
CA GLU A 146 21.11 -16.81 5.61
C GLU A 146 19.69 -17.39 5.56
N ALA A 147 18.74 -16.70 6.21
CA ALA A 147 17.33 -17.11 6.15
C ALA A 147 16.79 -17.07 4.71
N ALA A 148 17.09 -16.02 3.93
CA ALA A 148 16.67 -15.91 2.54
C ALA A 148 17.27 -17.00 1.65
N GLN A 149 18.56 -17.34 1.86
CA GLN A 149 19.21 -18.44 1.14
C GLN A 149 18.52 -19.79 1.39
N ALA A 150 18.00 -20.02 2.58
CA ALA A 150 17.24 -21.23 2.90
C ALA A 150 15.79 -21.16 2.40
N ASN A 151 15.11 -20.03 2.60
CA ASN A 151 13.69 -19.87 2.34
C ASN A 151 13.34 -19.74 0.85
N LEU A 152 14.06 -18.91 0.09
CA LEU A 152 13.68 -18.60 -1.30
C LEU A 152 13.71 -19.83 -2.22
N PRO A 153 14.70 -20.74 -2.16
CA PRO A 153 14.65 -22.00 -2.92
C PRO A 153 13.45 -22.88 -2.53
N ARG A 154 13.09 -22.98 -1.24
CA ARG A 154 11.89 -23.71 -0.79
C ARG A 154 10.60 -23.14 -1.38
N LEU A 155 10.55 -21.83 -1.57
CA LEU A 155 9.42 -21.12 -2.19
C LEU A 155 9.44 -21.17 -3.72
N GLY A 156 10.30 -21.98 -4.31
CA GLY A 156 10.39 -22.19 -5.75
C GLY A 156 11.19 -21.14 -6.52
N CYS A 157 11.97 -20.31 -5.84
CA CYS A 157 12.79 -19.26 -6.45
C CYS A 157 14.13 -19.82 -6.98
N GLY A 158 14.08 -20.66 -8.02
CA GLY A 158 15.28 -21.25 -8.64
C GLY A 158 16.12 -20.29 -9.50
N ASN A 159 15.63 -19.05 -9.72
CA ASN A 159 16.25 -18.02 -10.54
C ASN A 159 16.81 -16.85 -9.72
N VAL A 160 17.03 -17.05 -8.41
CA VAL A 160 17.58 -16.02 -7.51
C VAL A 160 19.08 -16.25 -7.31
N GLU A 161 19.84 -15.21 -7.56
CA GLU A 161 21.26 -15.08 -7.22
C GLU A 161 21.39 -14.30 -5.91
N PHE A 162 22.32 -14.67 -5.03
CA PHE A 162 22.48 -14.08 -3.70
C PHE A 162 23.74 -13.23 -3.61
N SER A 163 23.63 -12.05 -3.00
CA SER A 163 24.72 -11.12 -2.72
C SER A 163 24.59 -10.58 -1.29
N LYS A 164 25.75 -10.32 -0.66
CA LYS A 164 25.83 -9.77 0.71
C LYS A 164 26.69 -8.51 0.74
N VAL A 165 26.45 -7.60 -0.20
CA VAL A 165 27.25 -6.39 -0.36
C VAL A 165 26.58 -5.23 0.39
N CYS A 166 27.37 -4.49 1.17
CA CYS A 166 26.95 -3.19 1.68
C CYS A 166 26.90 -2.19 0.50
N ILE A 167 25.71 -1.79 0.10
CA ILE A 167 25.50 -0.91 -1.06
C ILE A 167 25.98 0.51 -0.77
N SER A 168 26.89 0.97 -1.61
CA SER A 168 27.50 2.29 -1.57
C SER A 168 27.91 2.73 -2.99
N PRO A 169 28.28 4.02 -3.19
CA PRO A 169 28.82 4.47 -4.48
C PRO A 169 30.06 3.69 -4.96
N SER A 170 30.83 3.12 -4.04
CA SER A 170 32.05 2.36 -4.39
C SER A 170 31.76 0.88 -4.72
N THR A 171 30.72 0.29 -4.18
CA THR A 171 30.40 -1.14 -4.33
C THR A 171 29.33 -1.41 -5.39
N LEU A 172 28.38 -0.51 -5.57
CA LEU A 172 27.26 -0.66 -6.50
C LEU A 172 27.72 -0.89 -7.96
N PRO A 173 28.70 -0.15 -8.53
CA PRO A 173 29.12 -0.36 -9.90
C PRO A 173 29.50 -1.80 -10.21
N GLY A 174 30.33 -2.42 -9.37
CA GLY A 174 30.77 -3.81 -9.55
C GLY A 174 29.60 -4.80 -9.50
N LEU A 175 28.62 -4.57 -8.63
CA LEU A 175 27.42 -5.40 -8.53
C LEU A 175 26.56 -5.31 -9.79
N LEU A 176 26.32 -4.09 -10.28
CA LEU A 176 25.54 -3.85 -11.49
C LEU A 176 26.23 -4.39 -12.75
N ASP A 177 27.54 -4.21 -12.86
CA ASP A 177 28.31 -4.67 -14.02
C ASP A 177 28.37 -6.22 -14.08
N ALA A 178 28.41 -6.90 -12.93
CA ALA A 178 28.37 -8.35 -12.83
C ALA A 178 26.99 -8.93 -13.17
N PHE A 179 25.91 -8.38 -12.56
CA PHE A 179 24.57 -8.93 -12.72
C PHE A 179 23.85 -8.39 -13.96
N ARG A 180 24.11 -7.17 -14.41
CA ARG A 180 23.49 -6.48 -15.56
C ARG A 180 21.96 -6.48 -15.49
N PRO A 181 21.36 -5.84 -14.49
CA PRO A 181 19.90 -5.75 -14.36
C PRO A 181 19.28 -4.84 -15.43
N ASP A 182 18.03 -5.11 -15.78
CA ASP A 182 17.18 -4.19 -16.56
C ASP A 182 16.42 -3.23 -15.61
N LEU A 183 16.21 -3.66 -14.36
CA LEU A 183 15.59 -2.87 -13.31
C LEU A 183 16.28 -3.13 -11.96
N VAL A 184 16.55 -2.05 -11.26
CA VAL A 184 17.01 -2.06 -9.87
C VAL A 184 15.86 -1.69 -8.96
N PHE A 185 15.62 -2.47 -7.91
CA PHE A 185 14.67 -2.18 -6.85
C PHE A 185 15.41 -1.84 -5.56
N ALA A 186 14.88 -0.86 -4.82
CA ALA A 186 15.36 -0.52 -3.49
C ALA A 186 14.21 -0.11 -2.56
N ASP A 187 14.21 -0.68 -1.35
CA ASP A 187 13.41 -0.28 -0.19
C ASP A 187 14.34 0.20 0.92
N PRO A 188 14.87 1.43 0.81
CA PRO A 188 15.91 1.90 1.71
C PRO A 188 15.38 2.05 3.14
N ALA A 189 16.07 1.41 4.10
CA ALA A 189 15.74 1.50 5.51
C ALA A 189 16.19 2.85 6.09
N ARG A 190 15.42 3.40 7.04
CA ARG A 190 15.83 4.61 7.76
C ARG A 190 17.08 4.33 8.60
N ARG A 191 18.04 5.23 8.58
CA ARG A 191 19.17 5.19 9.50
C ARG A 191 18.66 5.38 10.93
N SER A 192 19.07 4.53 11.84
CA SER A 192 18.68 4.60 13.24
C SER A 192 19.27 5.85 13.90
N GLY A 193 18.47 6.88 14.07
CA GLY A 193 18.89 8.15 14.68
C GLY A 193 17.77 8.93 15.37
N GLY A 194 16.63 8.28 15.65
CA GLY A 194 15.59 8.82 16.56
C GLY A 194 14.74 9.99 16.04
N ARG A 195 15.02 10.58 14.90
CA ARG A 195 14.16 11.61 14.29
C ARG A 195 13.20 10.98 13.29
N LYS A 196 11.91 11.30 13.38
CA LYS A 196 10.87 10.93 12.39
C LYS A 196 11.00 11.79 11.13
N VAL A 197 12.15 11.77 10.46
CA VAL A 197 12.37 12.50 9.23
C VAL A 197 12.12 11.55 8.06
N PHE A 198 11.34 11.99 7.06
CA PHE A 198 10.98 11.21 5.88
C PHE A 198 11.80 11.67 4.66
N LEU A 199 13.08 11.97 4.87
CA LEU A 199 13.96 12.43 3.80
C LEU A 199 14.74 11.25 3.20
N PRO A 200 14.84 11.15 1.87
CA PRO A 200 15.55 10.05 1.20
C PRO A 200 17.04 9.96 1.59
N GLU A 201 17.69 11.11 1.83
CA GLU A 201 19.10 11.21 2.25
C GLU A 201 19.37 10.62 3.65
N ASP A 202 18.35 10.48 4.50
CA ASP A 202 18.46 9.88 5.83
C ASP A 202 18.27 8.35 5.79
N CYS A 203 18.12 7.78 4.59
CA CYS A 203 17.94 6.34 4.38
C CYS A 203 19.25 5.62 4.05
N SER A 204 19.25 4.32 4.20
CA SER A 204 20.35 3.44 3.80
C SER A 204 19.80 2.29 2.95
N PRO A 205 20.35 2.10 1.73
CA PRO A 205 21.32 2.95 1.04
C PRO A 205 20.75 4.33 0.69
N ASP A 206 21.63 5.34 0.50
CA ASP A 206 21.28 6.67 0.03
C ASP A 206 20.99 6.62 -1.48
N ILE A 207 19.75 6.48 -1.85
CA ILE A 207 19.33 6.32 -3.25
C ILE A 207 19.56 7.60 -4.08
N LEU A 208 19.52 8.78 -3.46
CA LEU A 208 19.83 10.02 -4.20
C LEU A 208 21.27 10.04 -4.70
N ALA A 209 22.20 9.52 -3.89
CA ALA A 209 23.58 9.40 -4.31
C ALA A 209 23.85 8.28 -5.34
N LEU A 210 22.91 7.34 -5.49
CA LEU A 210 23.06 6.14 -6.34
C LEU A 210 22.27 6.21 -7.64
N GLN A 211 21.26 7.09 -7.73
CA GLN A 211 20.33 7.07 -8.86
C GLN A 211 21.02 7.25 -10.22
N ASP A 212 21.98 8.21 -10.34
CA ASP A 212 22.70 8.44 -11.60
C ASP A 212 23.52 7.24 -12.03
N MET A 213 24.20 6.58 -11.08
CA MET A 213 24.99 5.38 -11.36
C MET A 213 24.14 4.25 -11.92
N ILE A 214 22.86 4.16 -11.53
CA ILE A 214 21.91 3.16 -12.01
C ILE A 214 21.36 3.56 -13.37
N LEU A 215 20.86 4.78 -13.50
CA LEU A 215 20.21 5.29 -14.70
C LEU A 215 21.19 5.41 -15.89
N ASP A 216 22.43 5.85 -15.65
CA ASP A 216 23.49 5.97 -16.67
C ASP A 216 23.90 4.60 -17.28
N ARG A 217 23.64 3.50 -16.56
CA ARG A 217 23.81 2.13 -17.08
C ARG A 217 22.62 1.64 -17.91
N GLY A 218 21.62 2.48 -18.13
CA GLY A 218 20.40 2.11 -18.84
C GLY A 218 19.44 1.27 -18.01
N CYS A 219 19.66 1.15 -16.70
CA CYS A 219 18.77 0.41 -15.80
C CYS A 219 17.64 1.30 -15.34
N ARG A 220 16.40 0.79 -15.34
CA ARG A 220 15.29 1.44 -14.65
C ARG A 220 15.50 1.34 -13.13
N LEU A 221 14.98 2.29 -12.38
CA LEU A 221 15.08 2.29 -10.91
C LEU A 221 13.67 2.38 -10.31
N LEU A 222 13.31 1.41 -9.48
CA LEU A 222 12.07 1.39 -8.70
C LEU A 222 12.40 1.57 -7.21
N VAL A 223 11.97 2.67 -6.63
CA VAL A 223 12.24 2.99 -5.21
C VAL A 223 10.95 2.97 -4.41
N LYS A 224 10.92 2.19 -3.34
CA LYS A 224 9.84 2.24 -2.35
C LYS A 224 10.12 3.33 -1.31
N LEU A 225 9.13 4.15 -1.06
CA LEU A 225 9.16 5.20 -0.05
C LEU A 225 8.02 5.04 0.95
N SER A 226 8.21 5.65 2.12
CA SER A 226 7.16 5.74 3.14
C SER A 226 5.91 6.43 2.58
N PRO A 227 4.68 5.96 2.93
CA PRO A 227 3.45 6.65 2.57
C PRO A 227 3.34 8.05 3.17
N MET A 228 4.18 8.36 4.18
CA MET A 228 4.24 9.69 4.81
C MET A 228 5.14 10.68 4.04
N ALA A 229 5.90 10.23 3.04
CA ALA A 229 6.74 11.13 2.24
C ALA A 229 5.89 12.15 1.46
N ASP A 230 6.39 13.39 1.35
CA ASP A 230 5.74 14.44 0.56
C ASP A 230 6.01 14.21 -0.93
N ILE A 231 4.93 14.01 -1.70
CA ILE A 231 5.01 13.70 -3.14
C ILE A 231 5.74 14.82 -3.89
N SER A 232 5.38 16.09 -3.64
CA SER A 232 5.97 17.22 -4.33
C SER A 232 7.46 17.38 -4.00
N LEU A 233 7.85 17.09 -2.76
CA LEU A 233 9.25 17.09 -2.35
C LEU A 233 10.03 15.97 -3.03
N MET A 234 9.45 14.76 -3.11
CA MET A 234 10.09 13.62 -3.77
C MET A 234 10.32 13.90 -5.27
N LEU A 235 9.32 14.44 -5.98
CA LEU A 235 9.44 14.80 -7.39
C LEU A 235 10.44 15.94 -7.66
N ARG A 236 10.80 16.74 -6.65
CA ARG A 236 11.88 17.73 -6.76
C ARG A 236 13.26 17.16 -6.48
N LYS A 237 13.36 16.10 -5.67
CA LYS A 237 14.63 15.48 -5.27
C LYS A 237 15.10 14.41 -6.25
N PHE A 238 14.18 13.63 -6.78
CA PHE A 238 14.46 12.58 -7.77
C PHE A 238 14.23 13.13 -9.19
N HIS A 239 15.05 12.71 -10.13
CA HIS A 239 14.87 13.04 -11.55
C HIS A 239 14.54 11.79 -12.37
N ASN A 240 14.16 11.99 -13.65
CA ASN A 240 13.73 10.92 -14.55
C ASN A 240 12.56 10.08 -14.00
N VAL A 241 11.76 10.64 -13.09
CA VAL A 241 10.59 9.95 -12.51
C VAL A 241 9.48 9.89 -13.55
N LYS A 242 9.26 8.71 -14.12
CA LYS A 242 8.21 8.48 -15.11
C LYS A 242 6.85 8.26 -14.47
N GLU A 243 6.82 7.46 -13.41
CA GLU A 243 5.59 7.15 -12.66
C GLU A 243 5.84 7.24 -11.15
N LEU A 244 4.87 7.78 -10.43
CA LEU A 244 4.80 7.72 -8.98
C LEU A 244 3.51 7.01 -8.59
N HIS A 245 3.63 5.80 -8.05
CA HIS A 245 2.49 5.01 -7.60
C HIS A 245 2.19 5.30 -6.12
N ILE A 246 0.93 5.54 -5.83
CA ILE A 246 0.38 5.66 -4.47
C ILE A 246 -0.44 4.40 -4.23
N VAL A 247 0.09 3.49 -3.41
CA VAL A 247 -0.43 2.13 -3.29
C VAL A 247 -1.26 1.98 -2.02
N GLU A 248 -2.53 1.64 -2.21
CA GLU A 248 -3.46 1.30 -1.12
C GLU A 248 -3.58 -0.21 -0.96
N ALA A 249 -3.66 -0.66 0.28
CA ALA A 249 -4.14 -1.99 0.64
C ALA A 249 -4.84 -1.92 2.01
N ASP A 250 -5.89 -2.69 2.20
CA ASP A 250 -6.66 -2.77 3.46
C ASP A 250 -7.19 -1.41 3.95
N GLY A 251 -7.49 -0.48 3.02
CA GLY A 251 -8.01 0.85 3.33
C GLY A 251 -6.97 1.87 3.78
N GLU A 252 -5.68 1.55 3.67
CA GLU A 252 -4.57 2.44 4.04
C GLU A 252 -3.60 2.63 2.88
N CYS A 253 -3.03 3.82 2.75
CA CYS A 253 -1.89 4.05 1.88
C CYS A 253 -0.66 3.35 2.49
N LYS A 254 -0.18 2.29 1.84
CA LYS A 254 0.91 1.46 2.37
C LYS A 254 2.29 1.94 1.94
N GLU A 255 2.43 2.40 0.72
CA GLU A 255 3.72 2.79 0.16
C GLU A 255 3.57 3.75 -1.03
N LEU A 256 4.63 4.51 -1.30
CA LEU A 256 4.83 5.21 -2.55
C LEU A 256 5.93 4.49 -3.32
N LEU A 257 5.77 4.36 -4.65
CA LEU A 257 6.78 3.76 -5.52
C LEU A 257 7.15 4.77 -6.60
N LEU A 258 8.44 5.11 -6.70
CA LEU A 258 8.96 5.93 -7.79
C LEU A 258 9.57 5.01 -8.84
N LEU A 259 9.02 5.03 -10.04
CA LEU A 259 9.62 4.37 -11.20
C LEU A 259 10.35 5.41 -12.04
N MET A 260 11.67 5.29 -12.06
CA MET A 260 12.56 6.13 -12.87
C MET A 260 13.00 5.38 -14.11
N GLU A 261 13.01 6.07 -15.24
CA GLU A 261 13.41 5.51 -16.54
C GLU A 261 14.55 6.34 -17.13
N PRO A 262 15.65 5.70 -17.57
CA PRO A 262 16.79 6.41 -18.15
C PRO A 262 16.36 7.38 -19.27
N GLY A 263 16.80 8.64 -19.17
CA GLY A 263 16.54 9.67 -20.18
C GLY A 263 15.10 10.20 -20.23
N PHE A 264 14.22 9.82 -19.29
CA PHE A 264 12.88 10.38 -19.22
C PHE A 264 12.93 11.83 -18.69
N ASP A 265 12.38 12.76 -19.47
CA ASP A 265 12.31 14.21 -19.17
C ASP A 265 10.87 14.77 -19.19
N GLY A 266 9.87 13.89 -19.31
CA GLY A 266 8.46 14.27 -19.29
C GLY A 266 7.89 14.54 -17.91
N GLU A 267 6.63 14.99 -17.86
CA GLU A 267 5.91 15.15 -16.61
C GLU A 267 5.60 13.78 -15.98
N CYS A 268 5.86 13.65 -14.67
CA CYS A 268 5.59 12.42 -13.95
C CYS A 268 4.10 12.08 -13.91
N THR A 269 3.75 10.84 -14.26
CA THR A 269 2.39 10.31 -14.08
C THR A 269 2.19 9.82 -12.66
N LEU A 270 1.21 10.36 -11.94
CA LEU A 270 0.75 9.82 -10.67
C LEU A 270 -0.21 8.68 -10.95
N VAL A 271 -0.03 7.57 -10.23
CA VAL A 271 -0.80 6.34 -10.39
C VAL A 271 -1.37 5.95 -9.03
N VAL A 272 -2.67 6.06 -8.86
CA VAL A 272 -3.36 5.59 -7.64
C VAL A 272 -3.76 4.14 -7.87
N GLY A 273 -3.11 3.23 -7.15
CA GLY A 273 -3.30 1.80 -7.26
C GLY A 273 -3.85 1.18 -5.97
N ASN A 274 -4.62 0.10 -6.11
CA ASN A 274 -5.11 -0.68 -4.98
C ASN A 274 -4.63 -2.14 -5.09
N ALA A 275 -3.70 -2.53 -4.21
CA ALA A 275 -3.13 -3.87 -4.19
C ALA A 275 -4.03 -4.90 -3.50
N GLY A 276 -4.99 -4.47 -2.66
CA GLY A 276 -5.83 -5.34 -1.83
C GLY A 276 -7.13 -5.79 -2.47
N ARG A 277 -7.57 -5.18 -3.58
CA ARG A 277 -8.87 -5.48 -4.20
C ARG A 277 -8.76 -6.11 -5.58
N SER A 278 -9.69 -7.00 -5.86
CA SER A 278 -9.92 -7.49 -7.23
C SER A 278 -10.44 -6.36 -8.08
N VAL A 279 -9.72 -6.06 -9.15
CA VAL A 279 -10.13 -5.06 -10.14
C VAL A 279 -10.99 -5.76 -11.19
N PRO A 280 -12.14 -5.20 -11.61
CA PRO A 280 -12.93 -5.77 -12.69
C PRO A 280 -12.09 -6.01 -13.94
N PRO A 281 -12.38 -7.08 -14.73
CA PRO A 281 -11.58 -7.44 -15.90
C PRO A 281 -11.42 -6.33 -16.94
N ASP A 282 -12.43 -5.45 -17.04
CA ASP A 282 -12.53 -4.41 -18.07
C ASP A 282 -12.07 -3.02 -17.59
N SER A 283 -11.65 -2.88 -16.32
CA SER A 283 -11.13 -1.62 -15.79
C SER A 283 -9.61 -1.59 -15.90
N THR A 284 -9.03 -0.41 -16.12
CA THR A 284 -7.58 -0.19 -16.08
C THR A 284 -6.99 -0.42 -14.68
N GLY A 285 -7.86 -0.51 -13.66
CA GLY A 285 -7.47 -0.80 -12.30
C GLY A 285 -6.83 0.34 -11.53
N ASP A 286 -6.35 1.37 -12.22
CA ASP A 286 -5.62 2.48 -11.63
C ASP A 286 -6.21 3.82 -12.09
N ILE A 287 -6.17 4.84 -11.21
CA ILE A 287 -6.42 6.23 -11.60
C ILE A 287 -5.07 6.85 -11.92
N ARG A 288 -4.91 7.31 -13.18
CA ARG A 288 -3.67 7.88 -13.70
C ARG A 288 -3.88 9.34 -14.08
N PHE A 289 -2.94 10.21 -13.70
CA PHE A 289 -3.00 11.65 -14.02
C PHE A 289 -1.64 12.31 -13.79
N THR A 290 -1.47 13.54 -14.26
CA THR A 290 -0.32 14.38 -13.95
C THR A 290 -0.71 15.53 -12.99
N LEU A 291 0.27 16.14 -12.34
CA LEU A 291 0.01 17.32 -11.50
C LEU A 291 -0.53 18.49 -12.33
N GLY A 292 -0.12 18.59 -13.60
CA GLY A 292 -0.67 19.56 -14.56
C GLY A 292 -2.15 19.35 -14.82
N GLU A 293 -2.59 18.09 -15.01
CA GLU A 293 -4.02 17.76 -15.19
C GLU A 293 -4.85 18.11 -13.96
N GLU A 294 -4.38 17.81 -12.73
CA GLU A 294 -5.08 18.19 -11.49
C GLU A 294 -5.18 19.71 -11.37
N LYS A 295 -4.10 20.44 -11.69
CA LYS A 295 -4.07 21.90 -11.62
C LYS A 295 -5.00 22.56 -12.66
N ALA A 296 -5.12 21.96 -13.84
CA ALA A 296 -6.00 22.45 -14.92
C ALA A 296 -7.46 22.02 -14.77
N ALA A 297 -7.75 21.06 -13.88
CA ALA A 297 -9.11 20.56 -13.70
C ALA A 297 -10.01 21.60 -13.05
N GLU A 298 -11.16 21.83 -13.65
CA GLU A 298 -12.22 22.72 -13.13
C GLU A 298 -13.29 21.88 -12.43
N PRO A 299 -13.32 21.88 -11.08
CA PRO A 299 -14.31 21.10 -10.34
C PRO A 299 -15.68 21.75 -10.33
N ALA A 300 -16.73 20.95 -10.39
CA ALA A 300 -18.07 21.37 -10.06
C ALA A 300 -18.28 21.38 -8.54
N PHE A 301 -19.13 22.27 -8.04
CA PHE A 301 -19.50 22.36 -6.62
C PHE A 301 -21.01 22.32 -6.47
N ILE A 302 -21.48 21.74 -5.35
CA ILE A 302 -22.90 21.75 -5.04
C ILE A 302 -23.43 23.18 -4.95
N SER A 303 -24.60 23.43 -5.55
CA SER A 303 -25.33 24.69 -5.50
C SER A 303 -26.55 24.62 -4.59
N ARG A 304 -26.95 23.45 -4.11
CA ARG A 304 -28.05 23.16 -3.19
C ARG A 304 -27.67 22.04 -2.22
N GLU A 305 -28.44 21.90 -1.16
CA GLU A 305 -28.24 20.79 -0.22
C GLU A 305 -28.43 19.43 -0.94
N PRO A 306 -27.56 18.46 -0.67
CA PRO A 306 -27.73 17.10 -1.20
C PRO A 306 -29.03 16.48 -0.68
N GLU A 307 -29.77 15.80 -1.54
CA GLU A 307 -31.08 15.22 -1.26
C GLU A 307 -30.96 13.73 -0.86
N PRO A 308 -31.91 13.21 -0.04
CA PRO A 308 -32.00 11.78 0.22
C PRO A 308 -32.07 10.95 -1.07
N GLY A 309 -31.38 9.81 -1.08
CA GLY A 309 -31.24 8.93 -2.24
C GLY A 309 -30.07 9.29 -3.18
N GLN A 310 -29.45 10.46 -3.03
CA GLN A 310 -28.20 10.75 -3.74
C GLN A 310 -27.04 9.99 -3.10
N ILE A 311 -26.00 9.73 -3.91
CA ILE A 311 -24.81 9.01 -3.46
C ILE A 311 -23.70 9.99 -3.15
N LEU A 312 -23.13 9.81 -1.96
CA LEU A 312 -21.92 10.49 -1.49
C LEU A 312 -20.71 9.57 -1.71
N PHE A 313 -19.64 10.10 -2.28
CA PHE A 313 -18.36 9.41 -2.44
C PHE A 313 -17.30 10.01 -1.51
N GLU A 314 -16.68 9.15 -0.70
CA GLU A 314 -15.55 9.49 0.16
C GLU A 314 -14.28 8.81 -0.40
N PRO A 315 -13.28 9.59 -0.88
CA PRO A 315 -12.00 9.04 -1.35
C PRO A 315 -11.27 8.23 -0.28
N GLY A 316 -10.69 7.11 -0.69
CA GLY A 316 -9.81 6.28 0.12
C GLY A 316 -8.45 6.94 0.39
N ALA A 317 -7.61 6.24 1.14
CA ALA A 317 -6.35 6.79 1.63
C ALA A 317 -5.37 7.13 0.50
N ALA A 318 -5.22 6.27 -0.51
CA ALA A 318 -4.30 6.54 -1.62
C ALA A 318 -4.81 7.66 -2.52
N LEU A 319 -6.10 7.70 -2.84
CA LEU A 319 -6.68 8.77 -3.65
C LEU A 319 -6.60 10.12 -2.92
N SER A 320 -6.86 10.15 -1.62
CA SER A 320 -6.66 11.35 -0.79
C SER A 320 -5.20 11.79 -0.76
N LYS A 321 -4.25 10.85 -0.64
CA LYS A 321 -2.82 11.12 -0.63
C LYS A 321 -2.31 11.66 -1.98
N SER A 322 -2.93 11.26 -3.09
CA SER A 322 -2.53 11.66 -4.44
C SER A 322 -2.80 13.13 -4.74
N GLY A 323 -3.75 13.75 -4.02
CA GLY A 323 -4.15 15.14 -4.25
C GLY A 323 -5.08 15.35 -5.45
N ALA A 324 -5.62 14.29 -6.06
CA ALA A 324 -6.52 14.36 -7.23
C ALA A 324 -7.93 14.87 -6.87
N PHE A 325 -8.02 16.03 -6.24
CA PHE A 325 -9.29 16.51 -5.68
C PHE A 325 -10.20 17.19 -6.70
N ASN A 326 -9.64 17.96 -7.62
CA ASN A 326 -10.41 18.63 -8.66
C ASN A 326 -10.64 17.71 -9.85
N LEU A 327 -9.62 16.92 -10.19
CA LEU A 327 -9.68 15.98 -11.29
C LEU A 327 -10.79 14.93 -11.12
N ILE A 328 -11.00 14.42 -9.89
CA ILE A 328 -12.10 13.48 -9.61
C ILE A 328 -13.44 14.10 -9.91
N SER A 329 -13.67 15.36 -9.50
CA SER A 329 -14.88 16.09 -9.85
C SER A 329 -15.05 16.24 -11.37
N ALA A 330 -14.05 16.77 -12.04
CA ALA A 330 -14.09 17.04 -13.47
C ALA A 330 -14.20 15.75 -14.34
N ARG A 331 -13.39 14.73 -14.02
CA ARG A 331 -13.31 13.49 -14.82
C ARG A 331 -14.55 12.62 -14.68
N PHE A 332 -15.14 12.57 -13.47
CA PHE A 332 -16.29 11.71 -13.18
C PHE A 332 -17.62 12.46 -13.10
N GLY A 333 -17.62 13.76 -13.36
CA GLY A 333 -18.85 14.58 -13.33
C GLY A 333 -19.48 14.69 -11.94
N LEU A 334 -18.64 14.68 -10.88
CA LEU A 334 -19.09 14.74 -9.49
C LEU A 334 -19.01 16.17 -8.96
N GLU A 335 -19.94 16.56 -8.11
CA GLU A 335 -19.94 17.86 -7.44
C GLU A 335 -19.21 17.74 -6.09
N LYS A 336 -18.22 18.58 -5.84
CA LYS A 336 -17.57 18.70 -4.53
C LYS A 336 -18.52 19.37 -3.53
N LEU A 337 -18.60 18.85 -2.32
CA LEU A 337 -19.38 19.47 -1.26
C LEU A 337 -18.75 20.80 -0.81
N GLY A 338 -17.43 20.87 -0.75
CA GLY A 338 -16.69 22.05 -0.34
C GLY A 338 -15.23 21.99 -0.79
N LYS A 339 -14.53 23.11 -0.71
CA LYS A 339 -13.14 23.20 -1.18
C LYS A 339 -12.24 22.19 -0.49
N ASP A 340 -12.32 22.09 0.84
CA ASP A 340 -11.43 21.28 1.68
C ASP A 340 -12.14 20.06 2.31
N ALA A 341 -13.40 19.81 1.90
CA ALA A 341 -14.19 18.70 2.45
C ALA A 341 -13.75 17.33 1.89
N HIS A 342 -13.27 17.32 0.65
CA HIS A 342 -12.89 16.11 -0.09
C HIS A 342 -13.97 15.02 -0.06
N LEU A 343 -15.23 15.45 -0.19
CA LEU A 343 -16.42 14.62 -0.35
C LEU A 343 -17.13 15.06 -1.63
N TYR A 344 -17.69 14.10 -2.33
CA TYR A 344 -18.30 14.31 -3.64
C TYR A 344 -19.72 13.75 -3.64
N CYS A 345 -20.62 14.42 -4.35
CA CYS A 345 -21.98 13.99 -4.56
C CYS A 345 -22.27 13.94 -6.06
N GLY A 346 -23.17 13.09 -6.49
CA GLY A 346 -23.59 13.05 -7.89
C GLY A 346 -24.80 12.18 -8.10
N SER A 347 -25.77 12.69 -8.86
CA SER A 347 -26.95 11.93 -9.29
C SER A 347 -26.62 10.79 -10.27
N GLN A 348 -25.44 10.81 -10.88
CA GLN A 348 -24.96 9.77 -11.78
C GLN A 348 -24.27 8.60 -11.04
N LEU A 349 -24.02 8.73 -9.74
CA LEU A 349 -23.53 7.66 -8.89
C LEU A 349 -24.72 6.76 -8.52
N SER A 350 -24.93 5.69 -9.27
CA SER A 350 -25.77 4.57 -8.84
C SER A 350 -24.91 3.35 -8.59
N ALA A 351 -25.38 2.39 -7.83
CA ALA A 351 -24.62 1.17 -7.49
C ALA A 351 -24.08 0.45 -8.75
N ASP A 352 -24.79 0.53 -9.87
CA ASP A 352 -24.48 -0.15 -11.13
C ASP A 352 -23.85 0.77 -12.18
N SER A 353 -23.49 2.02 -11.85
CA SER A 353 -22.89 2.91 -12.83
C SER A 353 -21.43 2.58 -13.11
N ALA A 354 -21.00 2.82 -14.36
CA ALA A 354 -19.58 2.67 -14.74
C ALA A 354 -18.66 3.55 -13.89
N ILE A 355 -19.16 4.72 -13.44
CA ILE A 355 -18.43 5.64 -12.56
C ILE A 355 -18.20 5.00 -11.19
N SER A 356 -19.25 4.41 -10.59
CA SER A 356 -19.14 3.70 -9.32
C SER A 356 -18.19 2.52 -9.43
N GLY A 357 -18.26 1.75 -10.51
CA GLY A 357 -17.31 0.65 -10.78
C GLY A 357 -15.85 1.12 -10.86
N ALA A 358 -15.61 2.26 -11.53
CA ALA A 358 -14.27 2.83 -11.65
C ALA A 358 -13.72 3.39 -10.33
N LEU A 359 -14.57 3.97 -9.47
CA LEU A 359 -14.16 4.59 -8.20
C LEU A 359 -14.22 3.64 -7.00
N ALA A 360 -14.95 2.52 -7.07
CA ALA A 360 -15.12 1.57 -5.97
C ALA A 360 -13.81 1.04 -5.37
N PRO A 361 -12.73 0.81 -6.13
CA PRO A 361 -11.45 0.43 -5.57
C PRO A 361 -10.77 1.53 -4.74
N PHE A 362 -11.16 2.80 -4.91
CA PHE A 362 -10.46 3.97 -4.41
C PHE A 362 -11.23 4.80 -3.38
N GLY A 363 -12.37 4.29 -2.88
CA GLY A 363 -13.14 4.99 -1.88
C GLY A 363 -14.37 4.24 -1.40
N LYS A 364 -15.23 4.96 -0.71
CA LYS A 364 -16.47 4.43 -0.14
C LYS A 364 -17.64 5.21 -0.69
N PHE A 365 -18.73 4.52 -0.94
CA PHE A 365 -20.01 5.10 -1.34
C PHE A 365 -21.00 5.01 -0.20
N TYR A 366 -21.83 6.04 -0.06
CA TYR A 366 -22.87 6.12 0.93
C TYR A 366 -24.13 6.69 0.29
N GLU A 367 -25.29 6.10 0.54
CA GLU A 367 -26.58 6.65 0.15
C GLU A 367 -27.03 7.68 1.20
N ILE A 368 -27.33 8.90 0.78
CA ILE A 368 -27.78 9.97 1.68
C ILE A 368 -29.19 9.67 2.15
N LEU A 369 -29.38 9.63 3.45
CA LEU A 369 -30.67 9.43 4.11
C LEU A 369 -31.31 10.73 4.53
N GLU A 370 -30.52 11.68 5.02
CA GLU A 370 -31.00 12.99 5.48
C GLU A 370 -29.87 14.02 5.45
N THR A 371 -30.20 15.22 5.10
CA THR A 371 -29.32 16.41 5.18
C THR A 371 -29.99 17.48 6.00
N ALA A 372 -29.25 18.18 6.86
CA ALA A 372 -29.73 19.30 7.64
C ALA A 372 -28.61 20.35 7.84
N PRO A 373 -28.97 21.64 7.99
CA PRO A 373 -28.02 22.66 8.40
C PRO A 373 -27.37 22.32 9.76
N PHE A 374 -26.04 22.47 9.84
CA PHE A 374 -25.28 22.15 11.03
C PHE A 374 -25.66 23.08 12.20
N GLY A 375 -26.21 22.53 13.28
CA GLY A 375 -26.58 23.26 14.46
C GLY A 375 -26.93 22.35 15.65
N ASN A 376 -27.09 22.93 16.84
CA ASN A 376 -27.35 22.16 18.05
C ASN A 376 -28.64 21.34 17.98
N GLN A 377 -29.67 21.86 17.28
CA GLN A 377 -30.92 21.13 17.10
C GLN A 377 -30.73 19.93 16.19
N ALA A 378 -30.10 20.10 15.01
CA ALA A 378 -29.79 19.03 14.10
C ALA A 378 -28.92 17.93 14.76
N ILE A 379 -27.91 18.32 15.58
CA ILE A 379 -27.09 17.37 16.32
C ILE A 379 -27.95 16.50 17.26
N ARG A 380 -28.92 17.11 17.99
CA ARG A 380 -29.83 16.35 18.88
C ARG A 380 -30.78 15.44 18.11
N ASP A 381 -31.32 15.90 16.99
CA ASP A 381 -32.21 15.12 16.15
C ASP A 381 -31.53 13.93 15.54
N PHE A 382 -30.29 14.12 14.98
CA PHE A 382 -29.47 13.06 14.44
C PHE A 382 -29.01 12.06 15.52
N ALA A 383 -28.62 12.54 16.70
CA ALA A 383 -28.26 11.69 17.84
C ALA A 383 -29.41 10.78 18.29
N THR A 384 -30.65 11.28 18.23
CA THR A 384 -31.84 10.51 18.60
C THR A 384 -32.24 9.51 17.52
N ARG A 385 -32.09 9.86 16.25
CA ARG A 385 -32.51 9.06 15.11
C ARG A 385 -31.52 7.97 14.77
N TRP A 386 -30.20 8.26 14.86
CA TRP A 386 -29.12 7.31 14.55
C TRP A 386 -28.14 7.15 15.71
N PRO A 387 -28.57 6.53 16.82
CA PRO A 387 -27.68 6.28 17.95
C PRO A 387 -26.62 5.25 17.57
N GLY A 388 -25.36 5.59 17.77
CA GLY A 388 -24.23 4.68 17.48
C GLY A 388 -23.65 4.80 16.06
N ALA A 389 -24.11 5.76 15.26
CA ALA A 389 -23.53 6.05 13.96
C ALA A 389 -22.03 6.39 14.04
N ASP A 390 -21.26 5.99 13.05
CA ASP A 390 -19.91 6.49 12.85
C ASP A 390 -19.94 7.98 12.47
N VAL A 391 -18.89 8.72 12.85
CA VAL A 391 -18.91 10.19 12.68
C VAL A 391 -17.61 10.68 12.06
N THR A 392 -17.75 11.47 11.00
CA THR A 392 -16.63 12.19 10.38
C THR A 392 -16.94 13.69 10.28
N ALA A 393 -15.99 14.54 10.67
CA ALA A 393 -16.03 15.98 10.46
C ALA A 393 -15.01 16.39 9.39
N ARG A 394 -15.47 17.14 8.39
CA ARG A 394 -14.65 17.65 7.28
C ARG A 394 -14.86 19.15 7.12
N ALA A 395 -13.79 19.93 7.09
CA ALA A 395 -13.84 21.38 6.92
C ALA A 395 -14.79 22.09 7.91
N LEU A 396 -14.91 21.57 9.13
CA LEU A 396 -15.65 22.19 10.25
C LEU A 396 -14.68 22.73 11.31
N PRO A 397 -15.11 23.69 12.14
CA PRO A 397 -14.30 24.19 13.26
C PRO A 397 -14.14 23.18 14.41
N ILE A 398 -14.77 22.01 14.33
CA ILE A 398 -14.65 20.91 15.28
C ILE A 398 -14.15 19.65 14.58
N ASN A 399 -13.41 18.81 15.28
CA ASN A 399 -12.96 17.53 14.75
C ASN A 399 -14.00 16.41 14.93
N SER A 400 -13.75 15.26 14.28
CA SER A 400 -14.66 14.11 14.32
C SER A 400 -14.94 13.62 15.75
N LYS A 401 -13.94 13.61 16.63
CA LYS A 401 -14.08 13.18 18.03
C LYS A 401 -15.03 14.10 18.79
N ALA A 402 -14.85 15.43 18.68
CA ALA A 402 -15.72 16.41 19.34
C ALA A 402 -17.16 16.36 18.80
N LEU A 403 -17.35 16.13 17.49
CA LEU A 403 -18.68 15.94 16.92
C LEU A 403 -19.32 14.64 17.42
N GLN A 404 -18.57 13.55 17.48
CA GLN A 404 -19.05 12.27 18.02
C GLN A 404 -19.46 12.38 19.50
N GLU A 405 -18.70 13.10 20.32
CA GLU A 405 -19.05 13.34 21.72
C GLU A 405 -20.38 14.12 21.86
N LYS A 406 -20.59 15.13 21.03
CA LYS A 406 -21.89 15.89 21.01
C LYS A 406 -23.06 15.00 20.59
N LEU A 407 -22.88 14.13 19.59
CA LEU A 407 -23.90 13.18 19.16
C LEU A 407 -24.18 12.12 20.24
N LYS A 408 -23.17 11.61 20.95
CA LYS A 408 -23.34 10.67 22.06
C LYS A 408 -24.08 11.28 23.25
N SER A 409 -23.79 12.53 23.60
CA SER A 409 -24.42 13.21 24.73
C SER A 409 -25.92 13.49 24.49
N GLY A 410 -26.35 13.54 23.22
CA GLY A 410 -27.74 13.70 22.82
C GLY A 410 -28.57 12.41 22.80
N SER A 411 -27.93 11.23 22.88
CA SER A 411 -28.58 9.92 22.78
C SER A 411 -28.93 9.35 24.16
N LYS A 412 -30.20 9.00 24.37
CA LYS A 412 -30.69 8.31 25.59
C LYS A 412 -30.70 6.78 25.46
N LYS A 413 -30.32 6.19 24.31
CA LYS A 413 -30.35 4.74 24.04
C LYS A 413 -28.94 4.13 24.06
N LYS A 414 -28.84 2.90 24.60
CA LYS A 414 -27.63 2.07 24.50
C LYS A 414 -27.33 1.78 23.02
N GLN A 415 -26.07 1.90 22.66
CA GLN A 415 -25.54 1.63 21.33
C GLN A 415 -25.76 0.15 20.96
N ASN A 416 -26.45 -0.12 19.85
CA ASN A 416 -26.24 -1.33 19.07
C ASN A 416 -25.18 -1.01 18.01
N SER A 417 -24.08 -1.73 18.00
CA SER A 417 -22.91 -1.50 17.15
C SER A 417 -23.07 -1.92 15.66
N ASP A 418 -24.27 -2.25 15.23
CA ASP A 418 -24.56 -2.74 13.87
C ASP A 418 -25.08 -1.66 12.90
N SER A 419 -24.93 -0.38 13.23
CA SER A 419 -25.43 0.64 12.32
C SER A 419 -24.44 0.85 11.16
N GLN A 420 -24.84 0.48 9.95
CA GLN A 420 -24.18 0.86 8.69
C GLN A 420 -24.30 2.38 8.40
N ILE A 421 -24.71 3.17 9.41
CA ILE A 421 -24.96 4.59 9.26
C ILE A 421 -23.73 5.40 9.61
N HIS A 422 -23.41 6.36 8.77
CA HIS A 422 -22.34 7.32 8.95
C HIS A 422 -22.91 8.75 8.96
N ILE A 423 -22.50 9.55 9.94
CA ILE A 423 -22.87 10.98 10.01
C ILE A 423 -21.65 11.81 9.60
N PHE A 424 -21.80 12.57 8.54
CA PHE A 424 -20.80 13.52 8.09
C PHE A 424 -21.19 14.93 8.54
N GLY A 425 -20.31 15.59 9.28
CA GLY A 425 -20.38 17.03 9.50
C GLY A 425 -19.47 17.72 8.49
N VAL A 426 -19.99 18.56 7.62
CA VAL A 426 -19.25 19.06 6.46
C VAL A 426 -19.39 20.57 6.30
N GLY A 427 -18.23 21.25 6.13
CA GLY A 427 -18.19 22.61 5.63
C GLY A 427 -18.31 22.61 4.10
N THR A 428 -19.35 23.24 3.59
CA THR A 428 -19.67 23.30 2.16
C THR A 428 -19.66 24.74 1.63
N PHE A 429 -19.82 24.92 0.32
CA PHE A 429 -19.96 26.25 -0.29
C PHE A 429 -21.26 26.95 0.08
N ILE A 430 -22.30 26.18 0.37
CA ILE A 430 -23.65 26.70 0.70
C ILE A 430 -23.88 26.81 2.22
N GLY A 431 -22.89 26.49 3.04
CA GLY A 431 -23.01 26.50 4.49
C GLY A 431 -22.38 25.28 5.15
N ARG A 432 -22.73 25.04 6.41
CA ARG A 432 -22.30 23.84 7.15
C ARG A 432 -23.48 22.88 7.27
N LEU A 433 -23.22 21.60 6.94
CA LEU A 433 -24.26 20.58 6.89
C LEU A 433 -23.94 19.41 7.83
N LEU A 434 -24.98 18.76 8.33
CA LEU A 434 -24.95 17.38 8.81
C LEU A 434 -25.62 16.50 7.77
N ILE A 435 -24.97 15.39 7.41
CA ILE A 435 -25.47 14.42 6.43
C ILE A 435 -25.44 13.05 7.09
N ALA A 436 -26.59 12.38 7.22
CA ALA A 436 -26.66 10.98 7.58
C ALA A 436 -26.74 10.15 6.31
N ALA A 437 -25.90 9.12 6.22
CA ALA A 437 -25.85 8.27 5.04
C ALA A 437 -25.61 6.79 5.42
N SER A 438 -26.15 5.88 4.64
CA SER A 438 -25.93 4.43 4.78
C SER A 438 -24.85 3.96 3.81
N ARG A 439 -24.08 2.97 4.24
CA ARG A 439 -23.03 2.35 3.42
C ARG A 439 -23.58 1.18 2.61
#